data_12b636520f26d4234c85b1a12f117968
#
_entry.id   12b636520f26d4234c85b1a12f117968
#
_cell.length_a   1.000
_cell.length_b   1.000
_cell.length_c   1.000
_cell.angle_alpha   90.00
_cell.angle_beta   90.00
_cell.angle_gamma   90.00
#
_symmetry.space_group_name_H-M   'P 1'
#
loop_
_entity.id
_entity.type
_entity.pdbx_description
1 polymer ?
#
loop_
_entity_poly.entity_id
_entity_poly.type
_entity_poly.pdbx_seq_one_letter_code
_entity_poly.pdbx_strand_id
1 'polypeptide(L)'
;VVYIIKIHNTIFPNYILFILYLYYSPAKWICSIFSIKEEIVDEILIELKNAVMLDKFKKTKVMRAVILPQCMRHPECKARCDPIVGYECTKCGKCDIKYIVEAADKYNFKVFIVPGDSFVRKIIKSYDPGACLGVACYVELTESMQAVSKFMPVQGVCLMRDGCYDTKVDVAEVIHKMEICDDV
;
A
#
# COMPACT_ATOMS: atom_id res chain seq x y z
N VAL A 1 5.71 19.86 1.61
CA VAL A 1 5.63 18.50 2.15
C VAL A 1 7.03 17.90 2.28
N VAL A 2 7.84 17.82 1.22
CA VAL A 2 9.22 17.26 1.23
C VAL A 2 10.15 17.92 2.27
N TYR A 3 9.94 19.20 2.60
CA TYR A 3 10.76 19.93 3.58
C TYR A 3 10.42 19.55 5.04
N ILE A 4 9.18 19.19 5.31
CA ILE A 4 8.74 18.72 6.65
C ILE A 4 9.25 17.30 6.91
N ILE A 5 9.35 16.48 5.87
CA ILE A 5 9.86 15.10 5.93
C ILE A 5 11.35 15.04 6.24
N LYS A 6 12.13 16.07 5.89
CA LYS A 6 13.56 16.19 6.21
C LYS A 6 13.87 16.49 7.68
N ILE A 7 12.85 16.73 8.51
CA ILE A 7 12.98 16.74 9.98
C ILE A 7 13.00 15.29 10.51
N HIS A 8 13.78 14.47 9.88
CA HIS A 8 13.86 13.01 10.03
C HIS A 8 14.51 12.56 11.35
N ASN A 9 14.98 13.49 12.17
CA ASN A 9 15.55 13.20 13.49
C ASN A 9 14.68 13.70 14.65
N THR A 10 13.42 14.06 14.38
CA THR A 10 12.55 14.54 15.44
C THR A 10 11.87 13.41 16.20
N ILE A 11 11.94 13.53 17.46
CA ILE A 11 11.54 12.68 18.57
C ILE A 11 10.08 12.16 18.50
N PHE A 12 9.24 12.58 17.50
CA PHE A 12 7.79 12.32 17.51
C PHE A 12 7.10 11.95 16.18
N PRO A 13 7.64 11.11 15.26
CA PRO A 13 6.91 10.77 14.05
C PRO A 13 5.58 10.03 14.32
N ASN A 14 5.56 9.18 15.34
CA ASN A 14 4.34 8.50 15.76
C ASN A 14 3.32 9.44 16.43
N TYR A 15 3.79 10.49 17.11
CA TYR A 15 2.93 11.49 17.73
C TYR A 15 2.26 12.39 16.68
N ILE A 16 2.98 12.79 15.65
CA ILE A 16 2.42 13.53 14.51
C ILE A 16 1.33 12.71 13.81
N LEU A 17 1.62 11.44 13.55
CA LEU A 17 0.62 10.53 12.98
C LEU A 17 -0.60 10.38 13.89
N PHE A 18 -0.41 10.25 15.19
CA PHE A 18 -1.50 10.17 16.15
C PHE A 18 -2.39 11.42 16.11
N ILE A 19 -1.81 12.62 16.11
CA ILE A 19 -2.56 13.88 15.99
C ILE A 19 -3.35 13.91 14.66
N LEU A 20 -2.72 13.56 13.54
CA LEU A 20 -3.38 13.55 12.24
C LEU A 20 -4.53 12.56 12.18
N TYR A 21 -4.39 11.38 12.78
CA TYR A 21 -5.51 10.45 12.89
C TYR A 21 -6.62 10.95 13.82
N LEU A 22 -6.27 11.65 14.88
CA LEU A 22 -7.27 12.27 15.77
C LEU A 22 -8.09 13.35 15.05
N TYR A 23 -7.45 14.13 14.17
CA TYR A 23 -8.09 15.19 13.39
C TYR A 23 -8.59 14.72 12.01
N TYR A 24 -8.50 13.45 11.69
CA TYR A 24 -8.89 12.91 10.38
C TYR A 24 -10.35 13.22 10.00
N SER A 25 -11.31 12.90 10.87
CA SER A 25 -12.73 13.18 10.62
C SER A 25 -13.04 14.67 10.60
N PRO A 26 -12.56 15.51 11.55
CA PRO A 26 -12.69 16.95 11.44
C PRO A 26 -12.09 17.54 10.17
N ALA A 27 -10.93 17.07 9.72
CA ALA A 27 -10.29 17.56 8.50
C ALA A 27 -11.13 17.25 7.25
N LYS A 28 -11.65 16.03 7.12
CA LYS A 28 -12.56 15.67 6.02
C LYS A 28 -13.85 16.51 6.05
N TRP A 29 -14.41 16.73 7.21
CA TRP A 29 -15.59 17.59 7.35
C TRP A 29 -15.31 19.04 6.90
N ILE A 30 -14.15 19.60 7.25
CA ILE A 30 -13.72 20.93 6.79
C ILE A 30 -13.57 20.93 5.26
N CYS A 31 -12.89 19.91 4.69
CA CYS A 31 -12.76 19.77 3.23
C CYS A 31 -14.13 19.76 2.54
N SER A 32 -15.10 19.05 3.08
CA SER A 32 -16.48 19.00 2.56
C SER A 32 -17.15 20.38 2.55
N ILE A 33 -16.98 21.19 3.62
CA ILE A 33 -17.55 22.56 3.67
C ILE A 33 -16.95 23.47 2.59
N PHE A 34 -15.64 23.36 2.36
CA PHE A 34 -14.93 24.20 1.38
C PHE A 34 -14.91 23.60 -0.04
N SER A 35 -15.68 22.52 -0.30
CA SER A 35 -15.70 21.81 -1.59
C SER A 35 -14.30 21.36 -2.05
N ILE A 36 -13.41 21.06 -1.10
CA ILE A 36 -12.10 20.49 -1.35
C ILE A 36 -12.25 18.96 -1.38
N LYS A 37 -11.52 18.30 -2.29
CA LYS A 37 -11.55 16.83 -2.37
C LYS A 37 -11.05 16.21 -1.07
N GLU A 38 -11.86 15.38 -0.44
CA GLU A 38 -11.53 14.70 0.82
C GLU A 38 -10.32 13.74 0.67
N GLU A 39 -10.07 13.24 -0.55
CA GLU A 39 -8.93 12.39 -0.90
C GLU A 39 -7.57 13.03 -0.56
N ILE A 40 -7.49 14.36 -0.54
CA ILE A 40 -6.26 15.08 -0.16
C ILE A 40 -5.83 14.75 1.27
N VAL A 41 -6.78 14.56 2.17
CA VAL A 41 -6.48 14.18 3.57
C VAL A 41 -5.88 12.78 3.62
N ASP A 42 -6.44 11.85 2.85
CA ASP A 42 -5.94 10.48 2.74
C ASP A 42 -4.54 10.45 2.12
N GLU A 43 -4.32 11.18 1.03
CA GLU A 43 -3.03 11.30 0.36
C GLU A 43 -1.94 11.81 1.31
N ILE A 44 -2.21 12.87 2.06
CA ILE A 44 -1.26 13.40 3.06
C ILE A 44 -0.93 12.36 4.12
N LEU A 45 -1.91 11.63 4.62
CA LEU A 45 -1.71 10.59 5.63
C LEU A 45 -0.89 9.42 5.10
N ILE A 46 -1.17 8.98 3.87
CA ILE A 46 -0.44 7.90 3.21
C ILE A 46 1.03 8.29 3.03
N GLU A 47 1.30 9.48 2.46
CA GLU A 47 2.66 9.96 2.23
C GLU A 47 3.44 10.17 3.54
N LEU A 48 2.79 10.69 4.56
CA LEU A 48 3.43 10.82 5.87
C LEU A 48 3.74 9.45 6.49
N LYS A 49 2.82 8.49 6.37
CA LYS A 49 3.05 7.12 6.84
C LYS A 49 4.18 6.45 6.06
N ASN A 50 4.21 6.63 4.73
CA ASN A 50 5.30 6.17 3.88
C ASN A 50 6.65 6.70 4.38
N ALA A 51 6.74 8.01 4.62
CA ALA A 51 7.98 8.64 5.09
C ALA A 51 8.42 8.13 6.46
N VAL A 52 7.49 8.02 7.42
CA VAL A 52 7.79 7.58 8.79
C VAL A 52 8.24 6.12 8.85
N MET A 53 7.67 5.27 7.99
CA MET A 53 7.97 3.83 7.99
C MET A 53 9.12 3.43 7.06
N LEU A 54 9.62 4.36 6.22
CA LEU A 54 10.59 4.07 5.16
C LEU A 54 11.85 3.37 5.66
N ASP A 55 12.48 3.88 6.71
CA ASP A 55 13.74 3.30 7.22
C ASP A 55 13.56 1.89 7.79
N LYS A 56 12.42 1.65 8.45
CA LYS A 56 12.09 0.32 8.96
C LYS A 56 11.79 -0.64 7.82
N PHE A 57 11.06 -0.16 6.81
CA PHE A 57 10.72 -0.94 5.63
C PHE A 57 11.96 -1.38 4.85
N LYS A 58 12.90 -0.46 4.58
CA LYS A 58 14.17 -0.74 3.91
C LYS A 58 15.01 -1.78 4.65
N LYS A 59 15.09 -1.70 5.97
CA LYS A 59 15.91 -2.58 6.82
C LYS A 59 15.33 -3.99 7.00
N THR A 60 14.13 -4.24 6.54
CA THR A 60 13.50 -5.55 6.67
C THR A 60 14.12 -6.55 5.71
N LYS A 61 14.75 -7.62 6.26
CA LYS A 61 15.42 -8.70 5.49
C LYS A 61 14.64 -10.02 5.43
N VAL A 62 13.54 -10.13 6.18
CA VAL A 62 12.62 -11.26 6.11
C VAL A 62 11.66 -11.10 4.93
N MET A 63 10.85 -12.12 4.66
CA MET A 63 9.88 -12.11 3.57
C MET A 63 9.04 -10.82 3.56
N ARG A 64 9.01 -10.15 2.43
CA ARG A 64 8.24 -8.92 2.19
C ARG A 64 7.04 -9.22 1.30
N ALA A 65 5.89 -8.65 1.61
CA ALA A 65 4.66 -8.87 0.86
C ALA A 65 4.29 -7.65 0.02
N VAL A 66 3.80 -7.88 -1.20
CA VAL A 66 3.06 -6.89 -2.00
C VAL A 66 1.59 -7.31 -2.02
N ILE A 67 0.71 -6.43 -1.58
CA ILE A 67 -0.74 -6.65 -1.58
C ILE A 67 -1.36 -5.80 -2.68
N LEU A 68 -1.94 -6.45 -3.67
CA LEU A 68 -2.61 -5.82 -4.81
C LEU A 68 -4.13 -6.07 -4.75
N PRO A 69 -4.97 -5.09 -5.08
CA PRO A 69 -6.41 -5.29 -5.10
C PRO A 69 -6.83 -6.04 -6.38
N GLN A 70 -7.87 -6.84 -6.26
CA GLN A 70 -8.41 -7.59 -7.41
C GLN A 70 -8.93 -6.69 -8.54
N CYS A 71 -9.30 -5.43 -8.26
CA CYS A 71 -9.81 -4.49 -9.25
C CYS A 71 -8.76 -4.09 -10.31
N MET A 72 -7.46 -4.32 -10.07
CA MET A 72 -6.41 -4.17 -11.08
C MET A 72 -6.43 -5.30 -12.14
N ARG A 73 -7.17 -6.36 -11.92
CA ARG A 73 -7.23 -7.50 -12.84
C ARG A 73 -8.02 -7.14 -14.09
N HIS A 74 -7.58 -7.65 -15.24
CA HIS A 74 -8.35 -7.56 -16.47
C HIS A 74 -9.67 -8.35 -16.33
N PRO A 75 -10.82 -7.90 -16.89
CA PRO A 75 -12.10 -8.61 -16.80
C PRO A 75 -12.05 -10.07 -17.27
N GLU A 76 -11.24 -10.35 -18.30
CA GLU A 76 -11.04 -11.71 -18.83
C GLU A 76 -9.93 -12.50 -18.10
N CYS A 77 -9.51 -12.07 -16.91
CA CYS A 77 -8.48 -12.77 -16.16
C CYS A 77 -8.96 -14.17 -15.75
N LYS A 78 -8.22 -15.20 -16.16
CA LYS A 78 -8.53 -16.60 -15.86
C LYS A 78 -8.00 -17.10 -14.52
N ALA A 79 -7.33 -16.25 -13.74
CA ALA A 79 -6.81 -16.60 -12.43
C ALA A 79 -7.96 -17.02 -11.49
N ARG A 80 -7.77 -18.14 -10.80
CA ARG A 80 -8.72 -18.64 -9.79
C ARG A 80 -8.36 -18.04 -8.43
N CYS A 81 -9.38 -17.81 -7.61
CA CYS A 81 -9.20 -17.33 -6.26
C CYS A 81 -8.95 -18.51 -5.30
N ASP A 82 -7.79 -18.55 -4.70
CA ASP A 82 -7.51 -19.44 -3.58
C ASP A 82 -8.08 -18.81 -2.29
N PRO A 83 -8.68 -19.59 -1.37
CA PRO A 83 -9.31 -19.07 -0.16
C PRO A 83 -8.34 -18.47 0.87
N ILE A 84 -7.04 -18.66 0.73
CA ILE A 84 -6.00 -18.16 1.64
C ILE A 84 -5.18 -17.06 1.00
N VAL A 85 -4.62 -17.29 -0.19
CA VAL A 85 -3.68 -16.38 -0.85
C VAL A 85 -4.33 -15.40 -1.82
N GLY A 86 -5.60 -15.60 -2.18
CA GLY A 86 -6.29 -14.80 -3.19
C GLY A 86 -6.00 -15.29 -4.61
N TYR A 87 -5.77 -14.38 -5.56
CA TYR A 87 -5.56 -14.75 -6.96
C TYR A 87 -4.08 -14.90 -7.29
N GLU A 88 -3.71 -15.95 -8.01
CA GLU A 88 -2.37 -16.13 -8.54
C GLU A 88 -2.27 -15.59 -9.97
N CYS A 89 -1.34 -14.68 -10.22
CA CYS A 89 -1.15 -14.08 -11.53
C CYS A 89 -0.53 -15.09 -12.51
N THR A 90 -1.19 -15.32 -13.64
CA THR A 90 -0.70 -16.19 -14.72
C THR A 90 0.29 -15.49 -15.67
N LYS A 91 0.69 -14.25 -15.37
CA LYS A 91 1.61 -13.41 -16.18
C LYS A 91 1.18 -13.26 -17.64
N CYS A 92 -0.14 -13.27 -17.90
CA CYS A 92 -0.69 -13.25 -19.27
C CYS A 92 -0.52 -11.91 -20.00
N GLY A 93 -0.09 -10.83 -19.32
CA GLY A 93 0.19 -9.53 -19.91
C GLY A 93 -1.03 -8.64 -20.19
N LYS A 94 -2.23 -9.04 -19.75
CA LYS A 94 -3.46 -8.27 -19.99
C LYS A 94 -3.66 -7.09 -19.01
N CYS A 95 -2.90 -7.03 -17.91
CA CYS A 95 -2.96 -5.96 -16.91
C CYS A 95 -1.59 -5.70 -16.27
N ASP A 96 -1.47 -4.59 -15.55
CA ASP A 96 -0.23 -4.11 -14.96
C ASP A 96 0.33 -5.04 -13.88
N ILE A 97 -0.49 -5.91 -13.31
CA ILE A 97 -0.08 -6.90 -12.29
C ILE A 97 1.10 -7.76 -12.76
N LYS A 98 1.17 -8.09 -14.06
CA LYS A 98 2.29 -8.86 -14.62
C LYS A 98 3.63 -8.21 -14.30
N TYR A 99 3.78 -6.92 -14.56
CA TYR A 99 5.03 -6.19 -14.37
C TYR A 99 5.41 -6.08 -12.90
N ILE A 100 4.43 -5.91 -12.02
CA ILE A 100 4.63 -5.89 -10.58
C ILE A 100 5.09 -7.26 -10.08
N VAL A 101 4.50 -8.36 -10.57
CA VAL A 101 4.90 -9.72 -10.20
C VAL A 101 6.32 -10.03 -10.68
N GLU A 102 6.68 -9.64 -11.90
CA GLU A 102 8.04 -9.83 -12.45
C GLU A 102 9.09 -9.04 -11.64
N ALA A 103 8.77 -7.81 -11.23
CA ALA A 103 9.63 -7.02 -10.37
C ALA A 103 9.72 -7.60 -8.94
N ALA A 104 8.61 -8.07 -8.39
CA ALA A 104 8.58 -8.70 -7.07
C ALA A 104 9.47 -9.95 -7.00
N ASP A 105 9.48 -10.77 -8.05
CA ASP A 105 10.38 -11.92 -8.16
C ASP A 105 11.86 -11.47 -8.13
N LYS A 106 12.19 -10.35 -8.79
CA LYS A 106 13.55 -9.79 -8.81
C LYS A 106 14.00 -9.26 -7.44
N TYR A 107 13.10 -8.56 -6.73
CA TYR A 107 13.40 -7.90 -5.45
C TYR A 107 13.01 -8.71 -4.21
N ASN A 108 12.72 -10.01 -4.37
CA ASN A 108 12.37 -10.93 -3.29
C ASN A 108 11.15 -10.50 -2.47
N PHE A 109 10.09 -10.07 -3.17
CA PHE A 109 8.78 -9.82 -2.60
C PHE A 109 7.80 -10.93 -3.01
N LYS A 110 6.88 -11.29 -2.11
CA LYS A 110 5.76 -12.18 -2.42
C LYS A 110 4.50 -11.37 -2.73
N VAL A 111 3.93 -11.59 -3.92
CA VAL A 111 2.72 -10.87 -4.36
C VAL A 111 1.47 -11.64 -3.99
N PHE A 112 0.49 -10.93 -3.45
CA PHE A 112 -0.84 -11.40 -3.13
C PHE A 112 -1.87 -10.49 -3.79
N ILE A 113 -2.77 -11.05 -4.59
CA ILE A 113 -3.86 -10.31 -5.25
C ILE A 113 -5.15 -10.65 -4.50
N VAL A 114 -5.69 -9.69 -3.78
CA VAL A 114 -6.75 -9.94 -2.81
C VAL A 114 -8.09 -9.30 -3.18
N PRO A 115 -9.22 -9.96 -2.88
CA PRO A 115 -10.55 -9.38 -3.08
C PRO A 115 -10.97 -8.39 -1.97
N GLY A 116 -10.21 -8.27 -0.88
CA GLY A 116 -10.53 -7.34 0.20
C GLY A 116 -9.72 -7.58 1.48
N ASP A 117 -9.95 -6.74 2.48
CA ASP A 117 -9.21 -6.66 3.75
C ASP A 117 -9.17 -7.98 4.54
N SER A 118 -10.24 -8.78 4.49
CA SER A 118 -10.27 -10.08 5.17
C SER A 118 -9.17 -11.04 4.71
N PHE A 119 -8.75 -10.94 3.44
CA PHE A 119 -7.62 -11.71 2.90
C PHE A 119 -6.28 -11.16 3.38
N VAL A 120 -6.14 -9.84 3.50
CA VAL A 120 -4.93 -9.22 4.04
C VAL A 120 -4.65 -9.76 5.45
N ARG A 121 -5.66 -9.84 6.30
CA ARG A 121 -5.54 -10.39 7.66
C ARG A 121 -5.14 -11.87 7.67
N LYS A 122 -5.71 -12.68 6.75
CA LYS A 122 -5.33 -14.09 6.60
C LYS A 122 -3.87 -14.24 6.16
N ILE A 123 -3.44 -13.44 5.18
CA ILE A 123 -2.08 -13.43 4.66
C ILE A 123 -1.09 -13.07 5.77
N ILE A 124 -1.35 -12.00 6.51
CA ILE A 124 -0.50 -11.59 7.64
C ILE A 124 -0.38 -12.73 8.67
N LYS A 125 -1.50 -13.36 9.03
CA LYS A 125 -1.52 -14.44 10.00
C LYS A 125 -0.82 -15.72 9.52
N SER A 126 -0.92 -16.03 8.22
CA SER A 126 -0.41 -17.30 7.67
C SER A 126 1.05 -17.21 7.21
N TYR A 127 1.49 -16.04 6.77
CA TYR A 127 2.82 -15.84 6.17
C TYR A 127 3.76 -15.01 7.03
N ASP A 128 3.25 -14.28 8.02
CA ASP A 128 4.00 -13.43 8.95
C ASP A 128 5.06 -12.57 8.23
N PRO A 129 4.66 -11.73 7.23
CA PRO A 129 5.63 -10.94 6.49
C PRO A 129 6.29 -9.91 7.41
N GLY A 130 7.58 -9.65 7.19
CA GLY A 130 8.30 -8.64 7.95
C GLY A 130 8.02 -7.21 7.51
N ALA A 131 7.50 -7.01 6.28
CA ALA A 131 7.09 -5.72 5.75
C ALA A 131 6.01 -5.90 4.66
N CYS A 132 5.20 -4.87 4.45
CA CYS A 132 4.10 -4.90 3.48
C CYS A 132 4.10 -3.64 2.60
N LEU A 133 4.03 -3.85 1.27
CA LEU A 133 3.74 -2.81 0.29
C LEU A 133 2.29 -3.00 -0.19
N GLY A 134 1.40 -2.07 0.14
CA GLY A 134 -0.01 -2.11 -0.24
C GLY A 134 -0.32 -1.22 -1.43
N VAL A 135 -1.20 -1.68 -2.31
CA VAL A 135 -1.81 -0.88 -3.38
C VAL A 135 -3.32 -0.91 -3.18
N ALA A 136 -3.97 0.25 -3.07
CA ALA A 136 -5.43 0.36 -2.96
C ALA A 136 -5.90 1.78 -3.31
N CYS A 137 -7.22 2.04 -3.29
CA CYS A 137 -7.76 3.39 -3.34
C CYS A 137 -7.44 4.14 -2.04
N TYR A 138 -7.55 5.46 -2.05
CA TYR A 138 -7.12 6.34 -0.95
C TYR A 138 -7.68 5.92 0.41
N VAL A 139 -8.99 5.71 0.51
CA VAL A 139 -9.66 5.37 1.77
C VAL A 139 -9.21 3.99 2.29
N GLU A 140 -9.28 2.96 1.44
CA GLU A 140 -8.88 1.60 1.82
C GLU A 140 -7.39 1.53 2.20
N LEU A 141 -6.54 2.28 1.48
CA LEU A 141 -5.11 2.29 1.74
C LEU A 141 -4.81 2.95 3.08
N THR A 142 -5.44 4.10 3.38
CA THR A 142 -5.30 4.80 4.66
C THR A 142 -5.66 3.90 5.84
N GLU A 143 -6.83 3.24 5.76
CA GLU A 143 -7.31 2.33 6.81
C GLU A 143 -6.42 1.08 6.96
N SER A 144 -6.07 0.44 5.85
CA SER A 144 -5.22 -0.75 5.85
C SER A 144 -3.82 -0.44 6.37
N MET A 145 -3.21 0.66 5.95
CA MET A 145 -1.89 1.07 6.44
C MET A 145 -1.93 1.39 7.94
N GLN A 146 -3.02 2.00 8.45
CA GLN A 146 -3.20 2.24 9.88
C GLN A 146 -3.29 0.93 10.66
N ALA A 147 -4.04 -0.04 10.16
CA ALA A 147 -4.21 -1.35 10.81
C ALA A 147 -2.91 -2.16 10.80
N VAL A 148 -2.28 -2.30 9.63
CA VAL A 148 -1.10 -3.16 9.42
C VAL A 148 0.16 -2.58 10.05
N SER A 149 0.33 -1.25 10.07
CA SER A 149 1.51 -0.60 10.66
C SER A 149 1.70 -0.82 12.16
N LYS A 150 0.70 -1.39 12.84
CA LYS A 150 0.81 -1.82 14.24
C LYS A 150 1.66 -3.08 14.40
N PHE A 151 1.79 -3.88 13.35
CA PHE A 151 2.46 -5.17 13.37
C PHE A 151 3.78 -5.15 12.59
N MET A 152 3.85 -4.40 11.49
CA MET A 152 5.03 -4.36 10.62
C MET A 152 5.17 -3.04 9.89
N PRO A 153 6.38 -2.69 9.38
CA PRO A 153 6.56 -1.54 8.50
C PRO A 153 5.76 -1.68 7.21
N VAL A 154 5.13 -0.57 6.81
CA VAL A 154 4.28 -0.51 5.63
C VAL A 154 4.71 0.61 4.68
N GLN A 155 4.50 0.38 3.39
CA GLN A 155 4.49 1.40 2.33
C GLN A 155 3.19 1.27 1.56
N GLY A 156 2.71 2.38 1.02
CA GLY A 156 1.48 2.41 0.22
C GLY A 156 1.69 3.14 -1.10
N VAL A 157 0.99 2.70 -2.14
CA VAL A 157 0.84 3.37 -3.43
C VAL A 157 -0.63 3.44 -3.77
N CYS A 158 -1.14 4.64 -4.06
CA CYS A 158 -2.54 4.81 -4.41
C CYS A 158 -2.83 4.38 -5.84
N LEU A 159 -4.03 3.86 -6.07
CA LEU A 159 -4.55 3.69 -7.41
C LEU A 159 -4.74 5.05 -8.08
N MET A 160 -4.37 5.16 -9.36
CA MET A 160 -4.56 6.39 -10.15
C MET A 160 -6.02 6.62 -10.57
N ARG A 161 -6.84 5.58 -10.49
CA ARG A 161 -8.24 5.59 -10.91
C ARG A 161 -9.05 4.65 -10.05
N ASP A 162 -10.14 5.15 -9.51
CA ASP A 162 -11.12 4.33 -8.82
C ASP A 162 -11.95 3.50 -9.79
N GLY A 163 -12.36 2.33 -9.36
CA GLY A 163 -13.17 1.43 -10.15
C GLY A 163 -13.17 0.01 -9.61
N CYS A 164 -14.09 -0.83 -10.14
CA CYS A 164 -14.20 -2.23 -9.73
C CYS A 164 -13.38 -3.18 -10.62
N TYR A 165 -12.93 -2.72 -11.80
CA TYR A 165 -12.16 -3.50 -12.77
C TYR A 165 -11.19 -2.61 -13.55
N ASP A 166 -10.08 -3.21 -14.01
CA ASP A 166 -9.07 -2.57 -14.85
C ASP A 166 -8.59 -1.22 -14.29
N THR A 167 -8.48 -1.14 -12.97
CA THR A 167 -7.91 0.02 -12.30
C THR A 167 -6.40 0.07 -12.56
N LYS A 168 -5.83 1.27 -12.51
CA LYS A 168 -4.42 1.51 -12.83
C LYS A 168 -3.68 2.02 -11.61
N VAL A 169 -2.40 1.66 -11.54
CA VAL A 169 -1.45 2.17 -10.57
C VAL A 169 -0.20 2.67 -11.30
N ASP A 170 0.52 3.58 -10.71
CA ASP A 170 1.87 3.88 -11.18
C ASP A 170 2.81 2.69 -10.88
N VAL A 171 3.00 1.86 -11.90
CA VAL A 171 3.84 0.66 -11.81
C VAL A 171 5.29 1.03 -11.48
N ALA A 172 5.78 2.16 -11.99
CA ALA A 172 7.14 2.61 -11.72
C ALA A 172 7.32 2.96 -10.24
N GLU A 173 6.31 3.59 -9.61
CA GLU A 173 6.33 3.89 -8.18
C GLU A 173 6.32 2.60 -7.33
N VAL A 174 5.47 1.63 -7.68
CA VAL A 174 5.42 0.33 -6.98
C VAL A 174 6.77 -0.38 -7.06
N ILE A 175 7.39 -0.41 -8.26
CA ILE A 175 8.71 -1.03 -8.48
C ILE A 175 9.78 -0.28 -7.70
N HIS A 176 9.79 1.05 -7.73
CA HIS A 176 10.74 1.87 -6.98
C HIS A 176 10.70 1.59 -5.47
N LYS A 177 9.48 1.43 -4.90
CA LYS A 177 9.34 1.06 -3.47
C LYS A 177 9.84 -0.36 -3.15
N MET A 178 9.91 -1.26 -4.12
CA MET A 178 10.57 -2.56 -3.94
C MET A 178 12.09 -2.45 -4.08
N GLU A 179 12.57 -1.69 -5.07
CA GLU A 179 13.99 -1.50 -5.37
C GLU A 179 14.78 -0.87 -4.21
N ILE A 180 14.23 0.14 -3.56
CA ILE A 180 14.87 0.82 -2.42
C ILE A 180 15.14 -0.10 -1.20
N CYS A 181 14.64 -1.33 -1.22
CA CYS A 181 14.92 -2.33 -0.18
C CYS A 181 16.17 -3.17 -0.48
N ASP A 182 16.70 -3.12 -1.71
CA ASP A 182 17.90 -3.87 -2.11
C ASP A 182 19.17 -3.04 -1.92
N ASP A 183 19.04 -1.71 -1.79
CA ASP A 183 20.18 -0.79 -1.61
C ASP A 183 20.73 -0.76 -0.17
N VAL A 184 20.31 -1.67 0.71
CA VAL A 184 20.68 -1.77 2.14
C VAL A 184 21.28 -3.19 2.40
#